data_f0ae5c0d092105b3e3044921ea46be52
#
_entry.id   f0ae5c0d092105b3e3044921ea46be52
#
_cell.length_a   1.000
_cell.length_b   1.000
_cell.length_c   1.000
_cell.angle_alpha   90.00
_cell.angle_beta   90.00
_cell.angle_gamma   90.00
#
_symmetry.space_group_name_H-M   'P 1'
#
loop_
_entity.id
_entity.type
_entity.pdbx_description
1 polymer ?
#
loop_
_entity_poly.entity_id
_entity_poly.type
_entity_poly.pdbx_seq_one_letter_code
_entity_poly.pdbx_strand_id
1 'polypeptide(L)'
;MYSTDIMRAEHDHIFTFLKAVRALCCQVLEGLPLPVDDFRKIVSFARNYSDHQHHGKEENFLFNEMVTNLGPIADKLINHGMLVEHDLCRRHVMDLEAALNLYEKDPQTIYKLDILTAAEGYATTLHRHISKE
;
A
#
# COMPACT_ATOMS: atom_id res chain seq x y z
N MET A 1 17.30 -16.28 0.63
CA MET A 1 17.78 -14.96 1.03
C MET A 1 17.15 -13.88 0.16
N TYR A 2 16.69 -12.80 0.78
CA TYR A 2 16.05 -11.69 0.05
C TYR A 2 17.13 -10.80 -0.57
N SER A 3 17.17 -10.74 -1.90
CA SER A 3 18.22 -10.03 -2.62
C SER A 3 17.71 -8.72 -3.24
N THR A 4 18.64 -7.87 -3.67
CA THR A 4 18.31 -6.63 -4.36
C THR A 4 17.52 -6.88 -5.65
N ASP A 5 17.84 -7.95 -6.37
CA ASP A 5 17.14 -8.29 -7.61
C ASP A 5 15.70 -8.73 -7.35
N ILE A 6 15.48 -9.52 -6.29
CA ILE A 6 14.14 -9.90 -5.87
C ILE A 6 13.34 -8.68 -5.44
N MET A 7 13.96 -7.79 -4.68
CA MET A 7 13.33 -6.54 -4.23
C MET A 7 12.90 -5.70 -5.43
N ARG A 8 13.76 -5.55 -6.44
CA ARG A 8 13.46 -4.78 -7.65
C ARG A 8 12.30 -5.38 -8.43
N ALA A 9 12.27 -6.70 -8.58
CA ALA A 9 11.17 -7.39 -9.25
C ALA A 9 9.85 -7.20 -8.51
N GLU A 10 9.87 -7.26 -7.18
CA GLU A 10 8.68 -7.01 -6.38
C GLU A 10 8.21 -5.56 -6.51
N HIS A 11 9.13 -4.59 -6.59
CA HIS A 11 8.79 -3.19 -6.82
C HIS A 11 8.09 -3.00 -8.17
N ASP A 12 8.57 -3.65 -9.23
CA ASP A 12 7.95 -3.56 -10.54
C ASP A 12 6.51 -4.10 -10.52
N HIS A 13 6.29 -5.23 -9.84
CA HIS A 13 4.95 -5.79 -9.68
C HIS A 13 4.04 -4.85 -8.91
N ILE A 14 4.56 -4.20 -7.86
CA ILE A 14 3.78 -3.25 -7.08
C ILE A 14 3.45 -2.01 -7.91
N PHE A 15 4.39 -1.47 -8.68
CA PHE A 15 4.11 -0.33 -9.56
C PHE A 15 3.00 -0.64 -10.57
N THR A 16 3.00 -1.85 -11.14
CA THR A 16 1.93 -2.27 -12.04
C THR A 16 0.59 -2.33 -11.33
N PHE A 17 0.57 -2.86 -10.11
CA PHE A 17 -0.62 -2.90 -9.27
C PHE A 17 -1.14 -1.49 -8.96
N LEU A 18 -0.25 -0.55 -8.62
CA LEU A 18 -0.66 0.82 -8.30
C LEU A 18 -1.27 1.54 -9.50
N LYS A 19 -0.79 1.26 -10.70
CA LYS A 19 -1.42 1.79 -11.92
C LYS A 19 -2.84 1.28 -12.07
N ALA A 20 -3.07 0.00 -11.77
CA ALA A 20 -4.41 -0.58 -11.82
C ALA A 20 -5.34 0.04 -10.78
N VAL A 21 -4.85 0.29 -9.57
CA VAL A 21 -5.62 0.97 -8.51
C VAL A 21 -6.09 2.33 -8.99
N ARG A 22 -5.18 3.13 -9.55
CA ARG A 22 -5.51 4.46 -10.02
C ARG A 22 -6.47 4.43 -11.21
N ALA A 23 -6.32 3.44 -12.09
CA ALA A 23 -7.24 3.28 -13.22
C ALA A 23 -8.68 2.99 -12.73
N LEU A 24 -8.84 2.15 -11.70
CA LEU A 24 -10.14 1.90 -11.11
C LEU A 24 -10.75 3.17 -10.51
N CYS A 25 -9.96 3.95 -9.79
CA CYS A 25 -10.43 5.22 -9.23
C CYS A 25 -10.87 6.18 -10.34
N CYS A 26 -10.12 6.26 -11.43
CA CYS A 26 -10.48 7.11 -12.57
C CYS A 26 -11.80 6.68 -13.22
N GLN A 27 -12.04 5.37 -13.34
CA GLN A 27 -13.30 4.87 -13.89
C GLN A 27 -14.49 5.31 -13.04
N VAL A 28 -14.35 5.28 -11.74
CA VAL A 28 -15.41 5.73 -10.83
C VAL A 28 -15.65 7.23 -11.00
N LEU A 29 -14.60 8.02 -11.13
CA LEU A 29 -14.71 9.47 -11.35
C LEU A 29 -15.38 9.80 -12.68
N GLU A 30 -15.23 8.95 -13.68
CA GLU A 30 -15.87 9.13 -14.99
C GLU A 30 -17.36 8.73 -14.99
N GLY A 31 -17.87 8.28 -13.86
CA GLY A 31 -19.28 7.97 -13.70
C GLY A 31 -19.63 6.51 -13.85
N LEU A 32 -18.65 5.62 -13.97
CA LEU A 32 -18.90 4.19 -14.02
C LEU A 32 -19.28 3.69 -12.62
N PRO A 33 -20.08 2.60 -12.52
CA PRO A 33 -20.42 2.02 -11.22
C PRO A 33 -19.16 1.62 -10.46
N LEU A 34 -19.18 1.81 -9.14
CA LEU A 34 -18.04 1.44 -8.29
C LEU A 34 -17.92 -0.09 -8.21
N PRO A 35 -16.83 -0.68 -8.71
CA PRO A 35 -16.66 -2.13 -8.71
C PRO A 35 -16.15 -2.62 -7.35
N VAL A 36 -17.07 -2.90 -6.43
CA VAL A 36 -16.74 -3.31 -5.05
C VAL A 36 -15.78 -4.50 -5.02
N ASP A 37 -16.05 -5.52 -5.84
CA ASP A 37 -15.21 -6.72 -5.84
C ASP A 37 -13.77 -6.43 -6.26
N ASP A 38 -13.57 -5.54 -7.22
CA ASP A 38 -12.24 -5.16 -7.66
C ASP A 38 -11.49 -4.38 -6.56
N PHE A 39 -12.19 -3.49 -5.86
CA PHE A 39 -11.59 -2.80 -4.72
C PHE A 39 -11.26 -3.75 -3.56
N ARG A 40 -12.08 -4.78 -3.35
CA ARG A 40 -11.75 -5.81 -2.35
C ARG A 40 -10.53 -6.62 -2.74
N LYS A 41 -10.31 -6.85 -4.03
CA LYS A 41 -9.07 -7.47 -4.50
C LYS A 41 -7.86 -6.60 -4.21
N ILE A 42 -8.02 -5.29 -4.28
CA ILE A 42 -6.95 -4.34 -3.90
C ILE A 42 -6.56 -4.54 -2.43
N VAL A 43 -7.56 -4.61 -1.54
CA VAL A 43 -7.32 -4.86 -0.11
C VAL A 43 -6.55 -6.17 0.09
N SER A 44 -7.00 -7.24 -0.56
CA SER A 44 -6.37 -8.55 -0.45
C SER A 44 -4.93 -8.54 -0.94
N PHE A 45 -4.69 -7.96 -2.11
CA PHE A 45 -3.33 -7.88 -2.67
C PHE A 45 -2.42 -7.04 -1.77
N ALA A 46 -2.92 -5.90 -1.30
CA ALA A 46 -2.15 -5.02 -0.43
C ALA A 46 -1.71 -5.73 0.84
N ARG A 47 -2.61 -6.49 1.47
CA ARG A 47 -2.28 -7.23 2.69
C ARG A 47 -1.37 -8.41 2.46
N ASN A 48 -1.63 -9.18 1.42
CA ASN A 48 -0.93 -10.45 1.22
C ASN A 48 0.40 -10.28 0.50
N TYR A 49 0.48 -9.41 -0.49
CA TYR A 49 1.71 -9.24 -1.27
C TYR A 49 2.52 -8.04 -0.80
N SER A 50 1.92 -6.85 -0.82
CA SER A 50 2.67 -5.63 -0.51
C SER A 50 3.10 -5.58 0.95
N ASP A 51 2.22 -5.98 1.88
CA ASP A 51 2.53 -5.92 3.30
C ASP A 51 3.29 -7.16 3.79
N HIS A 52 2.69 -8.36 3.70
CA HIS A 52 3.29 -9.55 4.28
C HIS A 52 4.52 -10.03 3.54
N GLN A 53 4.49 -10.07 2.21
CA GLN A 53 5.60 -10.62 1.45
C GLN A 53 6.69 -9.60 1.17
N HIS A 54 6.33 -8.40 0.73
CA HIS A 54 7.33 -7.40 0.38
C HIS A 54 7.78 -6.58 1.59
N HIS A 55 6.87 -5.86 2.25
CA HIS A 55 7.25 -4.99 3.37
C HIS A 55 7.79 -5.80 4.55
N GLY A 56 7.22 -6.97 4.82
CA GLY A 56 7.72 -7.83 5.89
C GLY A 56 9.15 -8.29 5.65
N LYS A 57 9.46 -8.72 4.44
CA LYS A 57 10.83 -9.10 4.06
C LYS A 57 11.77 -7.91 4.12
N GLU A 58 11.32 -6.77 3.62
CA GLU A 58 12.10 -5.55 3.60
C GLU A 58 12.43 -5.08 5.01
N GLU A 59 11.44 -5.07 5.91
CA GLU A 59 11.64 -4.69 7.30
C GLU A 59 12.68 -5.61 7.98
N ASN A 60 12.57 -6.91 7.77
CA ASN A 60 13.50 -7.87 8.37
C ASN A 60 14.90 -7.74 7.77
N PHE A 61 14.99 -7.65 6.45
CA PHE A 61 16.28 -7.54 5.77
C PHE A 61 17.00 -6.25 6.14
N LEU A 62 16.33 -5.12 5.95
CA LEU A 62 16.96 -3.81 6.16
C LEU A 62 17.20 -3.55 7.64
N PHE A 63 16.28 -3.96 8.51
CA PHE A 63 16.47 -3.81 9.95
C PHE A 63 17.72 -4.56 10.42
N ASN A 64 17.85 -5.83 10.05
CA ASN A 64 19.00 -6.64 10.46
C ASN A 64 20.30 -6.09 9.90
N GLU A 65 20.33 -5.73 8.62
CA GLU A 65 21.53 -5.22 7.98
C GLU A 65 21.94 -3.86 8.54
N MET A 66 21.00 -2.94 8.65
CA MET A 66 21.31 -1.57 9.06
C MET A 66 21.58 -1.46 10.55
N VAL A 67 20.80 -2.11 11.39
CA VAL A 67 20.99 -2.06 12.84
C VAL A 67 22.29 -2.76 13.22
N THR A 68 22.59 -3.90 12.61
CA THR A 68 23.82 -4.64 12.88
C THR A 68 25.07 -3.86 12.45
N ASN A 69 25.00 -3.20 11.30
CA ASN A 69 26.16 -2.56 10.68
C ASN A 69 26.30 -1.07 11.02
N LEU A 70 25.20 -0.34 11.19
CA LEU A 70 25.20 1.11 11.35
C LEU A 70 24.77 1.60 12.73
N GLY A 71 24.14 0.73 13.50
CA GLY A 71 23.79 1.02 14.90
C GLY A 71 22.66 2.03 15.08
N PRO A 72 22.75 2.91 16.11
CA PRO A 72 21.61 3.76 16.52
C PRO A 72 21.09 4.72 15.45
N ILE A 73 21.95 5.20 14.56
CA ILE A 73 21.54 6.12 13.49
C ILE A 73 20.61 5.41 12.52
N ALA A 74 20.95 4.18 12.15
CA ALA A 74 20.13 3.36 11.26
C ALA A 74 18.79 3.01 11.89
N ASP A 75 18.79 2.68 13.19
CA ASP A 75 17.58 2.39 13.93
C ASP A 75 16.62 3.58 13.87
N LYS A 76 17.13 4.79 14.06
CA LYS A 76 16.32 6.00 13.99
C LYS A 76 15.76 6.24 12.58
N LEU A 77 16.55 6.02 11.53
CA LEU A 77 16.11 6.16 10.15
C LEU A 77 14.99 5.16 9.82
N ILE A 78 15.13 3.91 10.25
CA ILE A 78 14.12 2.88 10.06
C ILE A 78 12.81 3.29 10.74
N ASN A 79 12.88 3.68 12.02
CA ASN A 79 11.69 4.01 12.79
C ASN A 79 10.98 5.27 12.30
N HIS A 80 11.71 6.29 11.86
CA HIS A 80 11.12 7.56 11.43
C HIS A 80 10.86 7.66 9.94
N GLY A 81 11.37 6.74 9.15
CA GLY A 81 11.17 6.74 7.70
C GLY A 81 10.35 5.55 7.24
N MET A 82 11.02 4.40 7.14
CA MET A 82 10.44 3.22 6.49
C MET A 82 9.23 2.65 7.23
N LEU A 83 9.36 2.40 8.55
CA LEU A 83 8.28 1.78 9.31
C LEU A 83 7.07 2.68 9.43
N VAL A 84 7.27 3.99 9.56
CA VAL A 84 6.17 4.95 9.60
C VAL A 84 5.41 4.95 8.28
N GLU A 85 6.12 4.91 7.15
CA GLU A 85 5.47 4.87 5.83
C GLU A 85 4.73 3.54 5.62
N HIS A 86 5.28 2.42 6.10
CA HIS A 86 4.58 1.12 6.05
C HIS A 86 3.29 1.16 6.87
N ASP A 87 3.32 1.72 8.06
CA ASP A 87 2.13 1.85 8.91
C ASP A 87 1.08 2.75 8.27
N LEU A 88 1.50 3.81 7.60
CA LEU A 88 0.59 4.69 6.89
C LEU A 88 -0.11 3.96 5.74
N CYS A 89 0.62 3.14 4.99
CA CYS A 89 0.03 2.32 3.94
C CYS A 89 -0.99 1.33 4.50
N ARG A 90 -0.67 0.67 5.62
CA ARG A 90 -1.58 -0.24 6.30
C ARG A 90 -2.86 0.46 6.73
N ARG A 91 -2.75 1.69 7.21
CA ARG A 91 -3.90 2.48 7.62
C ARG A 91 -4.82 2.81 6.45
N HIS A 92 -4.26 3.17 5.31
CA HIS A 92 -5.07 3.40 4.10
C HIS A 92 -5.83 2.15 3.69
N VAL A 93 -5.23 0.98 3.79
CA VAL A 93 -5.90 -0.28 3.47
C VAL A 93 -7.05 -0.55 4.45
N MET A 94 -6.84 -0.30 5.74
CA MET A 94 -7.89 -0.44 6.75
C MET A 94 -9.05 0.51 6.47
N ASP A 95 -8.74 1.77 6.14
CA ASP A 95 -9.77 2.76 5.81
C ASP A 95 -10.54 2.37 4.56
N LEU A 96 -9.85 1.82 3.56
CA LEU A 96 -10.48 1.35 2.33
C LEU A 96 -11.48 0.23 2.63
N GLU A 97 -11.09 -0.76 3.42
CA GLU A 97 -11.97 -1.86 3.78
C GLU A 97 -13.19 -1.37 4.56
N ALA A 98 -12.99 -0.47 5.51
CA ALA A 98 -14.09 0.10 6.29
C ALA A 98 -15.06 0.84 5.40
N ALA A 99 -14.56 1.64 4.46
CA ALA A 99 -15.41 2.39 3.53
C ALA A 99 -16.17 1.46 2.60
N LEU A 100 -15.56 0.38 2.12
CA LEU A 100 -16.23 -0.62 1.30
C LEU A 100 -17.38 -1.30 2.06
N ASN A 101 -17.14 -1.63 3.32
CA ASN A 101 -18.17 -2.25 4.16
C ASN A 101 -19.39 -1.32 4.33
N LEU A 102 -19.14 -0.03 4.55
CA LEU A 102 -20.22 0.94 4.67
C LEU A 102 -20.97 1.13 3.34
N TYR A 103 -20.23 1.21 2.24
CA TYR A 103 -20.82 1.41 0.92
C TYR A 103 -21.71 0.24 0.51
N GLU A 104 -21.32 -0.99 0.81
CA GLU A 104 -22.14 -2.16 0.49
C GLU A 104 -23.47 -2.17 1.23
N LYS A 105 -23.48 -1.68 2.47
CA LYS A 105 -24.70 -1.61 3.28
C LYS A 105 -25.60 -0.46 2.87
N ASP A 106 -25.01 0.67 2.49
CA ASP A 106 -25.70 1.90 2.19
C ASP A 106 -24.90 2.69 1.15
N PRO A 107 -25.19 2.53 -0.15
CA PRO A 107 -24.35 3.08 -1.22
C PRO A 107 -24.48 4.60 -1.36
N GLN A 108 -23.97 5.32 -0.39
CA GLN A 108 -23.96 6.79 -0.40
C GLN A 108 -22.70 7.33 -1.07
N THR A 109 -22.85 8.52 -1.67
CA THR A 109 -21.73 9.21 -2.34
C THR A 109 -20.56 9.46 -1.40
N ILE A 110 -20.83 9.79 -0.13
CA ILE A 110 -19.77 10.04 0.84
C ILE A 110 -18.88 8.81 1.07
N TYR A 111 -19.46 7.61 1.10
CA TYR A 111 -18.68 6.39 1.24
C TYR A 111 -17.89 6.08 -0.03
N LYS A 112 -18.43 6.43 -1.19
CA LYS A 112 -17.70 6.34 -2.45
C LYS A 112 -16.47 7.25 -2.43
N LEU A 113 -16.63 8.47 -1.94
CA LEU A 113 -15.52 9.41 -1.77
C LEU A 113 -14.46 8.84 -0.83
N ASP A 114 -14.88 8.24 0.29
CA ASP A 114 -13.95 7.65 1.24
C ASP A 114 -13.17 6.49 0.63
N ILE A 115 -13.83 5.67 -0.20
CA ILE A 115 -13.17 4.58 -0.93
C ILE A 115 -12.08 5.14 -1.85
N LEU A 116 -12.42 6.16 -2.64
CA LEU A 116 -11.47 6.77 -3.57
C LEU A 116 -10.31 7.44 -2.81
N THR A 117 -10.61 8.11 -1.71
CA THR A 117 -9.59 8.77 -0.89
C THR A 117 -8.60 7.75 -0.32
N ALA A 118 -9.10 6.65 0.23
CA ALA A 118 -8.24 5.63 0.81
C ALA A 118 -7.42 4.90 -0.25
N ALA A 119 -8.03 4.52 -1.38
CA ALA A 119 -7.34 3.82 -2.46
C ALA A 119 -6.25 4.70 -3.08
N GLU A 120 -6.56 5.96 -3.39
CA GLU A 120 -5.58 6.88 -3.97
C GLU A 120 -4.51 7.27 -2.95
N GLY A 121 -4.88 7.44 -1.69
CA GLY A 121 -3.92 7.69 -0.60
C GLY A 121 -2.93 6.55 -0.47
N TYR A 122 -3.41 5.31 -0.51
CA TYR A 122 -2.55 4.13 -0.52
C TYR A 122 -1.60 4.14 -1.72
N ALA A 123 -2.15 4.34 -2.92
CA ALA A 123 -1.36 4.29 -4.16
C ALA A 123 -0.25 5.35 -4.17
N THR A 124 -0.57 6.58 -3.82
CA THR A 124 0.42 7.67 -3.83
C THR A 124 1.46 7.51 -2.73
N THR A 125 1.05 7.08 -1.55
CA THR A 125 1.98 6.86 -0.42
C THR A 125 2.95 5.74 -0.74
N LEU A 126 2.44 4.60 -1.22
CA LEU A 126 3.28 3.45 -1.53
C LEU A 126 4.21 3.74 -2.71
N HIS A 127 3.72 4.41 -3.75
CA HIS A 127 4.55 4.79 -4.89
C HIS A 127 5.73 5.64 -4.44
N ARG A 128 5.47 6.65 -3.60
CA ARG A 128 6.51 7.52 -3.07
C ARG A 128 7.52 6.76 -2.22
N HIS A 129 7.02 5.87 -1.37
CA HIS A 129 7.87 5.04 -0.50
C HIS A 129 8.81 4.17 -1.31
N ILE A 130 8.29 3.45 -2.30
CA ILE A 130 9.08 2.55 -3.13
C ILE A 130 10.09 3.34 -3.98
N SER A 131 9.70 4.51 -4.46
CA SER A 131 10.59 5.37 -5.26
C SER A 131 11.82 5.83 -4.50
N LYS A 132 11.78 5.84 -3.16
CA LYS A 132 12.93 6.19 -2.31
C LYS A 132 13.86 5.02 -2.07
N GLU A 133 13.42 3.83 -2.33
CA GLU A 133 14.22 2.61 -2.15
C GLU A 133 15.14 2.40 -3.35
#